data_f50b31da5fa379890bb63472530ce778
#
_entry.id   f50b31da5fa379890bb63472530ce778
#
_cell.length_a   1.000
_cell.length_b   1.000
_cell.length_c   1.000
_cell.angle_alpha   90.00
_cell.angle_beta   90.00
_cell.angle_gamma   90.00
#
_symmetry.space_group_name_H-M   'P 1'
#
loop_
_entity.id
_entity.type
_entity.pdbx_description
1 polymer ?
#
loop_
_entity_poly.entity_id
_entity_poly.type
_entity_poly.pdbx_seq_one_letter_code
_entity_poly.pdbx_strand_id
1 'polypeptide(L)'
;RMARGLAETRVRLLLDTIVDAADALRDELALPPVGLGPADLVAPAGDPGPVPRRTSRGRSATDPALLDDLLALPHAHLVVDGYNVSKSAYGELSLADQRQRLVGALANIAGRTGVEITCCFDGQEGPRRTGGYARGVRVLFSVGEIADDLIRRLVRAEPPGRVVIVVTSDQQVVSDVQAAGAWAVPAETLLARLTRL
;
A
#
# COMPACT_ATOMS: atom_id res chain seq x y z
N ARG A 1 -2.54 -15.55 -31.38
CA ARG A 1 -2.56 -15.57 -29.90
C ARG A 1 -1.20 -15.98 -29.30
N MET A 2 -0.51 -16.97 -29.85
CA MET A 2 0.82 -17.40 -29.36
C MET A 2 1.89 -16.29 -29.43
N ALA A 3 1.98 -15.54 -30.52
CA ALA A 3 2.97 -14.48 -30.68
C ALA A 3 2.81 -13.35 -29.63
N ARG A 4 1.56 -13.04 -29.21
CA ARG A 4 1.28 -12.06 -28.19
C ARG A 4 1.73 -12.52 -26.80
N GLY A 5 1.52 -13.80 -26.46
CA GLY A 5 1.97 -14.37 -25.20
C GLY A 5 3.50 -14.41 -25.08
N LEU A 6 4.22 -14.71 -26.18
CA LEU A 6 5.67 -14.68 -26.20
C LEU A 6 6.22 -13.25 -26.04
N ALA A 7 5.58 -12.25 -26.63
CA ALA A 7 5.97 -10.85 -26.46
C ALA A 7 5.75 -10.37 -25.01
N GLU A 8 4.62 -10.71 -24.41
CA GLU A 8 4.34 -10.42 -22.99
C GLU A 8 5.34 -11.08 -22.04
N THR A 9 5.64 -12.35 -22.27
CA THR A 9 6.64 -13.08 -21.46
C THR A 9 8.02 -12.46 -21.58
N ARG A 10 8.41 -12.04 -22.80
CA ARG A 10 9.68 -11.37 -23.03
C ARG A 10 9.77 -10.02 -22.35
N VAL A 11 8.69 -9.23 -22.40
CA VAL A 11 8.62 -7.92 -21.71
C VAL A 11 8.71 -8.11 -20.20
N ARG A 12 8.01 -9.10 -19.62
CA ARG A 12 8.13 -9.41 -18.20
C ARG A 12 9.56 -9.77 -17.82
N LEU A 13 10.17 -10.67 -18.56
CA LEU A 13 11.56 -11.10 -18.28
C LEU A 13 12.53 -9.91 -18.32
N LEU A 14 12.37 -9.01 -19.29
CA LEU A 14 13.20 -7.80 -19.39
C LEU A 14 12.95 -6.84 -18.20
N LEU A 15 11.71 -6.68 -17.78
CA LEU A 15 11.38 -5.86 -16.60
C LEU A 15 11.97 -6.44 -15.33
N ASP A 16 11.83 -7.76 -15.12
CA ASP A 16 12.41 -8.45 -13.97
C ASP A 16 13.94 -8.29 -13.96
N THR A 17 14.59 -8.45 -15.13
CA THR A 17 16.04 -8.24 -15.27
C THR A 17 16.47 -6.80 -14.93
N ILE A 18 15.68 -5.80 -15.30
CA ILE A 18 15.96 -4.38 -14.98
C ILE A 18 15.83 -4.16 -13.47
N VAL A 19 14.80 -4.72 -12.84
CA VAL A 19 14.61 -4.61 -11.38
C VAL A 19 15.76 -5.28 -10.64
N ASP A 20 16.11 -6.51 -11.01
CA ASP A 20 17.22 -7.25 -10.39
C ASP A 20 18.56 -6.50 -10.56
N ALA A 21 18.81 -5.93 -11.75
CA ALA A 21 20.02 -5.14 -12.01
C ALA A 21 20.03 -3.84 -11.18
N ALA A 22 18.88 -3.19 -11.01
CA ALA A 22 18.77 -1.99 -10.20
C ALA A 22 19.00 -2.28 -8.71
N ASP A 23 18.51 -3.40 -8.21
CA ASP A 23 18.71 -3.83 -6.84
C ASP A 23 20.18 -4.25 -6.60
N ALA A 24 20.78 -5.00 -7.52
CA ALA A 24 22.21 -5.34 -7.48
C ALA A 24 23.10 -4.10 -7.48
N LEU A 25 22.78 -3.09 -8.31
CA LEU A 25 23.51 -1.83 -8.35
C LEU A 25 23.35 -1.04 -7.04
N ARG A 26 22.18 -1.06 -6.43
CA ARG A 26 21.93 -0.44 -5.13
C ARG A 26 22.77 -1.10 -4.04
N ASP A 27 22.84 -2.42 -4.03
CA ASP A 27 23.64 -3.20 -3.08
C ASP A 27 25.14 -2.93 -3.27
N GLU A 28 25.62 -2.91 -4.51
CA GLU A 28 27.02 -2.60 -4.85
C GLU A 28 27.45 -1.19 -4.40
N LEU A 29 26.53 -0.22 -4.55
CA LEU A 29 26.78 1.17 -4.15
C LEU A 29 26.49 1.43 -2.66
N ALA A 30 26.07 0.41 -1.90
CA ALA A 30 25.63 0.51 -0.50
C ALA A 30 24.61 1.64 -0.26
N LEU A 31 23.74 1.90 -1.25
CA LEU A 31 22.73 2.95 -1.17
C LEU A 31 21.60 2.51 -0.24
N PRO A 32 21.21 3.35 0.72
CA PRO A 32 20.05 3.04 1.54
C PRO A 32 18.79 2.95 0.68
N PRO A 33 17.82 2.07 1.02
CA PRO A 33 16.56 2.03 0.33
C PRO A 33 15.89 3.40 0.35
N VAL A 34 15.35 3.83 -0.79
CA VAL A 34 14.62 5.10 -0.88
C VAL A 34 13.34 4.96 -0.06
N GLY A 35 13.32 5.61 1.11
CA GLY A 35 12.16 5.61 2.00
C GLY A 35 11.04 6.57 1.57
N LEU A 36 11.24 7.33 0.46
CA LEU A 36 10.31 8.33 -0.04
C LEU A 36 9.82 7.92 -1.43
N GLY A 37 8.50 7.83 -1.59
CA GLY A 37 7.89 7.74 -2.91
C GLY A 37 7.82 9.11 -3.60
N PRO A 38 7.53 9.16 -4.92
CA PRO A 38 7.38 10.42 -5.65
C PRO A 38 6.38 11.39 -5.02
N ALA A 39 5.32 10.88 -4.37
CA ALA A 39 4.32 11.68 -3.67
C ALA A 39 4.83 12.31 -2.36
N ASP A 40 5.82 11.71 -1.73
CA ASP A 40 6.42 12.24 -0.51
C ASP A 40 7.35 13.45 -0.79
N LEU A 41 7.73 13.65 -2.05
CA LEU A 41 8.56 14.77 -2.50
C LEU A 41 7.73 16.01 -2.87
N VAL A 42 6.41 15.88 -2.91
CA VAL A 42 5.51 17.01 -3.17
C VAL A 42 5.25 17.72 -1.84
N ALA A 43 5.66 18.99 -1.74
CA ALA A 43 5.37 19.81 -0.57
C ALA A 43 3.84 19.88 -0.36
N PRO A 44 3.34 19.72 0.88
CA PRO A 44 1.92 19.87 1.14
C PRO A 44 1.50 21.30 0.75
N ALA A 45 0.53 21.42 -0.17
CA ALA A 45 -0.13 22.69 -0.40
C ALA A 45 -0.78 23.11 0.92
N GLY A 46 -0.60 24.38 1.32
CA GLY A 46 -1.05 24.89 2.61
C GLY A 46 -2.50 24.53 2.94
N ASP A 47 -2.83 24.62 4.21
CA ASP A 47 -4.03 24.12 4.89
C ASP A 47 -5.26 23.92 3.97
N PRO A 48 -5.59 22.70 3.57
CA PRO A 48 -6.73 22.46 2.70
C PRO A 48 -7.99 22.44 3.56
N GLY A 49 -8.91 23.32 3.26
CA GLY A 49 -10.27 23.16 3.75
C GLY A 49 -10.81 21.74 3.44
N PRO A 50 -11.92 21.33 4.06
CA PRO A 50 -12.45 19.97 3.94
C PRO A 50 -12.63 19.60 2.46
N VAL A 51 -11.82 18.62 2.01
CA VAL A 51 -11.91 18.12 0.64
C VAL A 51 -13.25 17.39 0.48
N PRO A 52 -14.10 17.77 -0.49
CA PRO A 52 -15.35 17.08 -0.70
C PRO A 52 -15.07 15.61 -1.03
N ARG A 53 -15.58 14.69 -0.23
CA ARG A 53 -15.51 13.26 -0.53
C ARG A 53 -16.13 13.02 -1.91
N ARG A 54 -15.37 12.45 -2.83
CA ARG A 54 -15.94 11.96 -4.07
C ARG A 54 -17.00 10.92 -3.69
N THR A 55 -18.20 11.08 -4.19
CA THR A 55 -19.32 10.22 -3.85
C THR A 55 -19.02 8.77 -4.23
N SER A 56 -19.26 7.84 -3.32
CA SER A 56 -19.12 6.38 -3.53
C SER A 56 -20.10 5.81 -4.57
N ARG A 57 -20.84 6.66 -5.28
CA ARG A 57 -21.98 6.26 -6.15
C ARG A 57 -22.97 5.32 -5.43
N GLY A 58 -23.13 5.49 -4.12
CA GLY A 58 -24.01 4.68 -3.29
C GLY A 58 -23.47 3.30 -2.90
N ARG A 59 -22.18 2.98 -3.20
CA ARG A 59 -21.55 1.73 -2.81
C ARG A 59 -21.06 1.78 -1.36
N SER A 60 -21.19 0.64 -0.67
CA SER A 60 -20.65 0.47 0.69
C SER A 60 -19.13 0.30 0.67
N ALA A 61 -18.45 0.67 1.77
CA ALA A 61 -17.03 0.38 1.99
C ALA A 61 -16.70 -1.13 1.96
N THR A 62 -17.70 -1.98 2.18
CA THR A 62 -17.59 -3.45 2.11
C THR A 62 -17.74 -4.00 0.69
N ASP A 63 -18.09 -3.15 -0.29
CA ASP A 63 -18.22 -3.58 -1.70
C ASP A 63 -16.82 -3.60 -2.36
N PRO A 64 -16.30 -4.77 -2.79
CA PRO A 64 -15.03 -4.85 -3.50
C PRO A 64 -14.97 -4.01 -4.78
N ALA A 65 -16.12 -3.76 -5.42
CA ALA A 65 -16.19 -2.93 -6.61
C ALA A 65 -15.91 -1.43 -6.29
N LEU A 66 -16.23 -0.98 -5.07
CA LEU A 66 -15.81 0.35 -4.63
C LEU A 66 -14.29 0.45 -4.53
N LEU A 67 -13.64 -0.57 -3.97
CA LEU A 67 -12.18 -0.61 -3.89
C LEU A 67 -11.55 -0.59 -5.28
N ASP A 68 -12.08 -1.36 -6.24
CA ASP A 68 -11.59 -1.34 -7.62
C ASP A 68 -11.74 0.03 -8.27
N ASP A 69 -12.90 0.71 -8.08
CA ASP A 69 -13.13 2.07 -8.58
C ASP A 69 -12.15 3.08 -7.98
N LEU A 70 -11.85 2.96 -6.67
CA LEU A 70 -10.91 3.85 -5.98
C LEU A 70 -9.46 3.63 -6.44
N LEU A 71 -9.04 2.38 -6.61
CA LEU A 71 -7.70 2.02 -7.07
C LEU A 71 -7.44 2.44 -8.54
N ALA A 72 -8.50 2.58 -9.33
CA ALA A 72 -8.41 3.06 -10.71
C ALA A 72 -8.27 4.58 -10.82
N LEU A 73 -8.42 5.33 -9.73
CA LEU A 73 -8.29 6.78 -9.75
C LEU A 73 -6.82 7.20 -9.89
N PRO A 74 -6.53 8.24 -10.69
CA PRO A 74 -5.18 8.75 -10.83
C PRO A 74 -4.59 9.17 -9.47
N HIS A 75 -3.33 8.79 -9.24
CA HIS A 75 -2.59 9.12 -8.02
C HIS A 75 -3.23 8.62 -6.73
N ALA A 76 -4.11 7.61 -6.79
CA ALA A 76 -4.61 6.97 -5.58
C ALA A 76 -3.47 6.38 -4.76
N HIS A 77 -3.59 6.45 -3.44
CA HIS A 77 -2.64 5.83 -2.51
C HIS A 77 -3.36 4.84 -1.60
N LEU A 78 -2.93 3.59 -1.64
CA LEU A 78 -3.44 2.52 -0.77
C LEU A 78 -2.52 2.37 0.43
N VAL A 79 -3.01 2.70 1.61
CA VAL A 79 -2.31 2.49 2.89
C VAL A 79 -2.93 1.27 3.57
N VAL A 80 -2.12 0.28 3.91
CA VAL A 80 -2.57 -1.00 4.45
C VAL A 80 -2.03 -1.18 5.86
N ASP A 81 -2.93 -1.45 6.80
CA ASP A 81 -2.59 -1.93 8.13
C ASP A 81 -2.15 -3.40 8.02
N GLY A 82 -0.84 -3.61 8.01
CA GLY A 82 -0.24 -4.87 7.63
C GLY A 82 -0.64 -6.04 8.54
N TYR A 83 -0.56 -5.87 9.86
CA TYR A 83 -0.91 -6.97 10.76
C TYR A 83 -2.42 -7.14 10.93
N ASN A 84 -3.21 -6.09 10.86
CA ASN A 84 -4.66 -6.22 10.88
C ASN A 84 -5.15 -7.09 9.71
N VAL A 85 -4.66 -6.79 8.50
CA VAL A 85 -5.00 -7.57 7.30
C VAL A 85 -4.37 -8.96 7.30
N SER A 86 -3.08 -9.08 7.63
CA SER A 86 -2.39 -10.37 7.52
C SER A 86 -2.85 -11.38 8.56
N LYS A 87 -3.17 -10.95 9.78
CA LYS A 87 -3.74 -11.83 10.81
C LYS A 87 -5.09 -12.40 10.39
N SER A 88 -5.93 -11.60 9.74
CA SER A 88 -7.23 -12.05 9.25
C SER A 88 -7.10 -13.11 8.14
N ALA A 89 -6.03 -13.05 7.32
CA ALA A 89 -5.84 -13.95 6.18
C ALA A 89 -4.91 -15.13 6.48
N TYR A 90 -3.90 -14.93 7.32
CA TYR A 90 -2.75 -15.82 7.48
C TYR A 90 -2.39 -16.04 8.97
N GLY A 91 -3.36 -15.94 9.88
CA GLY A 91 -3.15 -15.96 11.34
C GLY A 91 -2.34 -17.17 11.86
N GLU A 92 -2.42 -18.31 11.17
CA GLU A 92 -1.69 -19.55 11.50
C GLU A 92 -0.19 -19.47 11.17
N LEU A 93 0.25 -18.49 10.40
CA LEU A 93 1.64 -18.37 9.96
C LEU A 93 2.46 -17.52 10.93
N SER A 94 3.79 -17.67 10.85
CA SER A 94 4.70 -16.76 11.53
C SER A 94 4.51 -15.31 11.04
N LEU A 95 4.79 -14.31 11.88
CA LEU A 95 4.66 -12.91 11.49
C LEU A 95 5.55 -12.55 10.28
N ALA A 96 6.68 -13.23 10.10
CA ALA A 96 7.53 -13.04 8.93
C ALA A 96 6.86 -13.55 7.65
N ASP A 97 6.27 -14.75 7.70
CA ASP A 97 5.56 -15.34 6.57
C ASP A 97 4.28 -14.57 6.23
N GLN A 98 3.54 -14.11 7.25
CA GLN A 98 2.38 -13.24 7.08
C GLN A 98 2.75 -11.98 6.29
N ARG A 99 3.84 -11.28 6.69
CA ARG A 99 4.34 -10.10 5.98
C ARG A 99 4.70 -10.40 4.54
N GLN A 100 5.49 -11.45 4.34
CA GLN A 100 5.95 -11.84 3.01
C GLN A 100 4.79 -12.14 2.07
N ARG A 101 3.79 -12.89 2.53
CA ARG A 101 2.59 -13.22 1.74
C ARG A 101 1.76 -11.98 1.44
N LEU A 102 1.50 -11.14 2.43
CA LEU A 102 0.71 -9.93 2.22
C LEU A 102 1.41 -8.97 1.25
N VAL A 103 2.71 -8.69 1.44
CA VAL A 103 3.48 -7.81 0.54
C VAL A 103 3.52 -8.39 -0.88
N GLY A 104 3.70 -9.72 -1.03
CA GLY A 104 3.64 -10.37 -2.34
C GLY A 104 2.28 -10.22 -3.03
N ALA A 105 1.18 -10.35 -2.28
CA ALA A 105 -0.16 -10.16 -2.81
C ALA A 105 -0.44 -8.69 -3.19
N LEU A 106 0.02 -7.74 -2.37
CA LEU A 106 -0.09 -6.31 -2.67
C LEU A 106 0.74 -5.90 -3.88
N ALA A 107 1.92 -6.50 -4.08
CA ALA A 107 2.75 -6.29 -5.26
C ALA A 107 2.02 -6.65 -6.57
N ASN A 108 1.17 -7.69 -6.55
CA ASN A 108 0.34 -8.02 -7.71
C ASN A 108 -0.69 -6.92 -8.01
N ILE A 109 -1.27 -6.29 -6.97
CA ILE A 109 -2.15 -5.13 -7.16
C ILE A 109 -1.37 -3.97 -7.75
N ALA A 110 -0.24 -3.61 -7.16
CA ALA A 110 0.60 -2.51 -7.63
C ALA A 110 0.99 -2.68 -9.12
N GLY A 111 1.47 -3.89 -9.48
CA GLY A 111 1.87 -4.20 -10.85
C GLY A 111 0.74 -4.16 -11.88
N ARG A 112 -0.51 -4.39 -11.47
CA ARG A 112 -1.67 -4.40 -12.38
C ARG A 112 -2.37 -3.06 -12.48
N THR A 113 -2.35 -2.26 -11.41
CA THR A 113 -3.10 -1.00 -11.33
C THR A 113 -2.21 0.23 -11.43
N GLY A 114 -0.92 0.09 -11.13
CA GLY A 114 0.01 1.21 -10.99
C GLY A 114 -0.25 2.08 -9.75
N VAL A 115 -1.13 1.64 -8.84
CA VAL A 115 -1.45 2.38 -7.62
C VAL A 115 -0.26 2.36 -6.67
N GLU A 116 0.01 3.47 -6.02
CA GLU A 116 0.99 3.52 -4.93
C GLU A 116 0.45 2.76 -3.72
N ILE A 117 1.28 1.88 -3.13
CA ILE A 117 0.89 1.07 -1.97
C ILE A 117 1.92 1.24 -0.85
N THR A 118 1.44 1.60 0.33
CA THR A 118 2.23 1.59 1.56
C THR A 118 1.62 0.58 2.53
N CYS A 119 2.43 -0.38 3.00
CA CYS A 119 2.04 -1.36 4.00
C CYS A 119 2.74 -1.07 5.32
N CYS A 120 1.99 -0.78 6.38
CA CYS A 120 2.47 -0.42 7.69
C CYS A 120 2.43 -1.62 8.63
N PHE A 121 3.52 -1.87 9.34
CA PHE A 121 3.60 -2.91 10.35
C PHE A 121 4.06 -2.34 11.69
N ASP A 122 3.59 -2.91 12.79
CA ASP A 122 4.18 -2.61 14.07
C ASP A 122 5.63 -3.04 14.13
N GLY A 123 6.49 -2.13 14.56
CA GLY A 123 7.88 -2.41 14.84
C GLY A 123 7.98 -3.28 16.08
N GLN A 124 8.46 -4.52 15.94
CA GLN A 124 8.86 -5.32 17.09
C GLN A 124 10.27 -4.92 17.52
N GLU A 125 10.53 -4.94 18.82
CA GLU A 125 11.87 -4.76 19.37
C GLU A 125 12.83 -5.80 18.77
N GLY A 126 13.75 -5.33 17.92
CA GLY A 126 14.74 -6.14 17.21
C GLY A 126 15.67 -5.25 16.40
N PRO A 127 16.77 -5.76 15.83
CA PRO A 127 17.70 -4.94 15.06
C PRO A 127 16.92 -4.20 13.96
N ARG A 128 17.06 -2.89 13.98
CA ARG A 128 16.37 -1.88 13.17
C ARG A 128 16.02 -2.37 11.77
N ARG A 129 14.78 -2.77 11.55
CA ARG A 129 14.26 -2.92 10.20
C ARG A 129 13.80 -1.54 9.75
N THR A 130 14.65 -0.86 9.03
CA THR A 130 14.26 0.30 8.24
C THR A 130 13.28 -0.17 7.17
N GLY A 131 12.19 0.58 7.01
CA GLY A 131 11.26 0.36 5.90
C GLY A 131 11.98 0.48 4.55
N GLY A 132 11.34 -0.01 3.50
CA GLY A 132 11.90 0.01 2.15
C GLY A 132 10.84 -0.36 1.11
N TYR A 133 11.23 -0.39 -0.15
CA TYR A 133 10.39 -0.91 -1.23
C TYR A 133 10.63 -2.40 -1.43
N ALA A 134 9.57 -3.17 -1.47
CA ALA A 134 9.61 -4.58 -1.83
C ALA A 134 8.61 -4.80 -2.96
N ARG A 135 9.09 -5.13 -4.16
CA ARG A 135 8.25 -5.42 -5.33
C ARG A 135 7.21 -4.33 -5.64
N GLY A 136 7.59 -3.06 -5.56
CA GLY A 136 6.69 -1.93 -5.81
C GLY A 136 5.77 -1.55 -4.66
N VAL A 137 5.87 -2.23 -3.51
CA VAL A 137 5.14 -1.90 -2.28
C VAL A 137 6.10 -1.25 -1.29
N ARG A 138 5.77 -0.07 -0.80
CA ARG A 138 6.47 0.59 0.29
C ARG A 138 6.12 -0.10 1.60
N VAL A 139 7.11 -0.64 2.29
CA VAL A 139 6.92 -1.28 3.60
C VAL A 139 7.48 -0.39 4.68
N LEU A 140 6.67 -0.02 5.65
CA LEU A 140 7.07 0.79 6.80
C LEU A 140 6.87 0.03 8.09
N PHE A 141 7.77 0.28 9.05
CA PHE A 141 7.64 -0.21 10.42
C PHE A 141 7.51 1.00 11.35
N SER A 142 6.56 0.92 12.28
CA SER A 142 6.46 1.92 13.33
C SER A 142 7.70 1.83 14.25
N VAL A 143 8.28 2.98 14.61
CA VAL A 143 9.44 3.05 15.51
C VAL A 143 9.14 4.09 16.58
N GLY A 144 8.98 3.66 17.82
CA GLY A 144 8.61 4.55 18.92
C GLY A 144 7.15 5.01 18.92
N GLU A 145 6.34 4.49 18.01
CA GLU A 145 4.90 4.68 17.88
C GLU A 145 4.25 3.33 17.50
N ILE A 146 2.93 3.23 17.54
CA ILE A 146 2.19 2.07 17.02
C ILE A 146 1.86 2.28 15.54
N ALA A 147 1.55 1.18 14.81
CA ALA A 147 1.22 1.25 13.39
C ALA A 147 0.03 2.18 13.10
N ASP A 148 -0.92 2.25 14.01
CA ASP A 148 -2.09 3.15 13.91
C ASP A 148 -1.69 4.62 13.81
N ASP A 149 -0.73 5.07 14.66
CA ASP A 149 -0.25 6.45 14.65
C ASP A 149 0.55 6.74 13.38
N LEU A 150 1.34 5.76 12.93
CA LEU A 150 2.02 5.83 11.64
C LEU A 150 1.03 6.02 10.49
N ILE A 151 -0.07 5.24 10.46
CA ILE A 151 -1.12 5.34 9.43
C ILE A 151 -1.79 6.72 9.49
N ARG A 152 -2.17 7.20 10.68
CA ARG A 152 -2.78 8.53 10.87
C ARG A 152 -1.85 9.65 10.36
N ARG A 153 -0.55 9.53 10.66
CA ARG A 153 0.46 10.49 10.24
C ARG A 153 0.64 10.49 8.72
N LEU A 154 0.68 9.31 8.09
CA LEU A 154 0.75 9.19 6.64
C LEU A 154 -0.44 9.85 5.95
N VAL A 155 -1.66 9.55 6.42
CA VAL A 155 -2.89 10.13 5.85
C VAL A 155 -2.89 11.66 5.93
N ARG A 156 -2.43 12.23 7.06
CA ARG A 156 -2.36 13.69 7.23
C ARG A 156 -1.27 14.35 6.39
N ALA A 157 -0.23 13.60 6.02
CA ALA A 157 0.87 14.10 5.19
C ALA A 157 0.55 14.08 3.69
N GLU A 158 -0.55 13.45 3.29
CA GLU A 158 -0.93 13.36 1.89
C GLU A 158 -1.37 14.71 1.31
N PRO A 159 -1.01 15.01 0.06
CA PRO A 159 -1.41 16.25 -0.58
C PRO A 159 -2.94 16.40 -0.66
N PRO A 160 -3.46 17.62 -0.53
CA PRO A 160 -4.88 17.89 -0.68
C PRO A 160 -5.44 17.39 -2.00
N GLY A 161 -6.61 16.76 -1.96
CA GLY A 161 -7.28 16.24 -3.15
C GLY A 161 -6.78 14.89 -3.65
N ARG A 162 -5.73 14.35 -3.06
CA ARG A 162 -5.30 12.98 -3.32
C ARG A 162 -6.30 11.97 -2.76
N VAL A 163 -6.59 10.93 -3.51
CA VAL A 163 -7.43 9.83 -3.04
C VAL A 163 -6.58 8.90 -2.18
N VAL A 164 -6.83 8.90 -0.88
CA VAL A 164 -6.18 8.00 0.07
C VAL A 164 -7.17 6.93 0.51
N ILE A 165 -6.76 5.67 0.43
CA ILE A 165 -7.56 4.52 0.81
C ILE A 165 -6.81 3.80 1.93
N VAL A 166 -7.41 3.72 3.10
CA VAL A 166 -6.84 3.01 4.25
C VAL A 166 -7.57 1.70 4.46
N VAL A 167 -6.82 0.60 4.49
CA VAL A 167 -7.37 -0.73 4.77
C VAL A 167 -7.05 -1.13 6.18
N THR A 168 -8.07 -1.14 7.02
CA THR A 168 -8.04 -1.60 8.42
C THR A 168 -9.44 -1.97 8.88
N SER A 169 -9.55 -2.86 9.86
CA SER A 169 -10.80 -3.18 10.55
C SER A 169 -10.85 -2.58 11.98
N ASP A 170 -9.80 -1.82 12.37
CA ASP A 170 -9.81 -1.07 13.64
C ASP A 170 -10.71 0.16 13.54
N GLN A 171 -11.77 0.19 14.36
CA GLN A 171 -12.79 1.24 14.33
C GLN A 171 -12.26 2.61 14.71
N GLN A 172 -11.26 2.67 15.59
CA GLN A 172 -10.63 3.92 15.98
C GLN A 172 -9.85 4.52 14.81
N VAL A 173 -9.04 3.71 14.14
CA VAL A 173 -8.30 4.11 12.94
C VAL A 173 -9.27 4.52 11.83
N VAL A 174 -10.32 3.73 11.59
CA VAL A 174 -11.39 4.05 10.61
C VAL A 174 -11.95 5.44 10.85
N SER A 175 -12.35 5.74 12.10
CA SER A 175 -12.92 7.06 12.44
C SER A 175 -11.93 8.19 12.15
N ASP A 176 -10.68 8.03 12.58
CA ASP A 176 -9.66 9.07 12.49
C ASP A 176 -9.27 9.38 11.02
N VAL A 177 -9.07 8.33 10.21
CA VAL A 177 -8.69 8.52 8.81
C VAL A 177 -9.85 9.05 7.97
N GLN A 178 -11.10 8.69 8.30
CA GLN A 178 -12.28 9.26 7.66
C GLN A 178 -12.45 10.74 8.00
N ALA A 179 -12.19 11.13 9.25
CA ALA A 179 -12.18 12.52 9.65
C ALA A 179 -11.12 13.34 8.90
N ALA A 180 -9.97 12.72 8.57
CA ALA A 180 -8.93 13.31 7.75
C ALA A 180 -9.22 13.27 6.24
N GLY A 181 -10.38 12.75 5.79
CA GLY A 181 -10.80 12.75 4.38
C GLY A 181 -10.43 11.48 3.59
N ALA A 182 -9.77 10.50 4.21
CA ALA A 182 -9.45 9.24 3.56
C ALA A 182 -10.68 8.29 3.47
N TRP A 183 -10.59 7.34 2.54
CA TRP A 183 -11.52 6.23 2.46
C TRP A 183 -11.06 5.10 3.38
N ALA A 184 -11.90 4.66 4.29
CA ALA A 184 -11.63 3.48 5.10
C ALA A 184 -12.34 2.27 4.49
N VAL A 185 -11.58 1.20 4.27
CA VAL A 185 -12.05 -0.06 3.69
C VAL A 185 -11.69 -1.20 4.64
N PRO A 186 -12.64 -2.09 4.97
CA PRO A 186 -12.37 -3.24 5.83
C PRO A 186 -11.33 -4.20 5.23
N ALA A 187 -10.57 -4.90 6.09
CA ALA A 187 -9.58 -5.90 5.70
C ALA A 187 -10.17 -6.98 4.78
N GLU A 188 -11.39 -7.44 5.10
CA GLU A 188 -12.09 -8.48 4.34
C GLU A 188 -12.36 -8.05 2.89
N THR A 189 -12.62 -6.78 2.65
CA THR A 189 -12.84 -6.25 1.28
C THR A 189 -11.57 -6.34 0.43
N LEU A 190 -10.41 -6.00 1.01
CA LEU A 190 -9.13 -6.18 0.34
C LEU A 190 -8.83 -7.66 0.10
N LEU A 191 -9.04 -8.52 1.12
CA LEU A 191 -8.82 -9.95 1.02
C LEU A 191 -9.70 -10.61 -0.05
N ALA A 192 -10.98 -10.24 -0.11
CA ALA A 192 -11.89 -10.70 -1.17
C ALA A 192 -11.42 -10.30 -2.57
N ARG A 193 -10.77 -9.14 -2.70
CA ARG A 193 -10.15 -8.72 -3.96
C ARG A 193 -8.89 -9.53 -4.28
N LEU A 194 -8.04 -9.79 -3.30
CA LEU A 194 -6.80 -10.56 -3.47
C LEU A 194 -7.08 -12.01 -3.92
N THR A 195 -8.18 -12.61 -3.49
CA THR A 195 -8.58 -13.98 -3.90
C THR A 195 -9.12 -14.05 -5.33
N ARG A 196 -9.43 -12.92 -5.97
CA ARG A 196 -9.90 -12.87 -7.37
C ARG A 196 -8.79 -12.65 -8.39
N LEU A 197 -7.55 -12.49 -7.93
CA LEU A 197 -6.35 -12.25 -8.75
C LEU A 197 -5.66 -13.54 -9.15
#